data_f38812f7fdd793efcd1e227e8acf01ef
#
_entry.id   f38812f7fdd793efcd1e227e8acf01ef
#
_cell.length_a   1.000
_cell.length_b   1.000
_cell.length_c   1.000
_cell.angle_alpha   90.00
_cell.angle_beta   90.00
_cell.angle_gamma   90.00
#
_symmetry.space_group_name_H-M   'P 1'
#
loop_
_entity.id
_entity.type
_entity.pdbx_description
1 polymer ?
#
loop_
_entity_poly.entity_id
_entity_poly.type
_entity_poly.pdbx_seq_one_letter_code
_entity_poly.pdbx_strand_id
1 'polypeptide(L)'
;MKSLEFATDLLVQAGQTDITHYDDRIVQTTPDEPNFWFGNRVIFSDPPTDAALLIAQFHRDLPAARHVCIGWDIPDLPLEEVTRVFEGTGLRVEQGDTLALRGALRRAPVPEGAWIRSFSSPSDWRQSAAIAKVHHMKDGLPEAELETYLHNKSISRQAQIANGLGQWYGLFYGNRLAGDMGIFHDDRLIRYQSVQTHEAFRRRGICAALLCACLDWARSRAPKALPVIVAQADSDAGRLYRRAGFELAETTISAYRPSR
;
A
#
# COMPACT_ATOMS: atom_id res chain seq x y z
N MET A 1 -7.42 4.98 -15.68
CA MET A 1 -7.40 5.30 -14.24
C MET A 1 -6.87 6.70 -14.06
N LYS A 2 -7.58 7.54 -13.32
CA LYS A 2 -7.24 8.95 -13.08
C LYS A 2 -6.37 9.08 -11.83
N SER A 3 -6.69 8.30 -10.78
CA SER A 3 -5.98 8.31 -9.51
C SER A 3 -4.62 7.62 -9.59
N LEU A 4 -3.58 8.29 -9.09
CA LEU A 4 -2.22 7.74 -8.93
C LEU A 4 -2.19 6.63 -7.87
N GLU A 5 -3.00 6.74 -6.80
CA GLU A 5 -3.08 5.70 -5.77
C GLU A 5 -3.53 4.39 -6.40
N PHE A 6 -4.72 4.39 -7.04
CA PHE A 6 -5.25 3.16 -7.64
C PHE A 6 -4.36 2.64 -8.77
N ALA A 7 -3.79 3.52 -9.60
CA ALA A 7 -2.84 3.12 -10.64
C ALA A 7 -1.60 2.41 -10.04
N THR A 8 -1.05 2.95 -8.95
CA THR A 8 0.11 2.35 -8.30
C THR A 8 -0.25 1.15 -7.41
N ASP A 9 -1.47 1.07 -6.91
CA ASP A 9 -1.96 -0.14 -6.23
C ASP A 9 -2.05 -1.32 -7.19
N LEU A 10 -2.53 -1.10 -8.42
CA LEU A 10 -2.53 -2.13 -9.46
C LEU A 10 -1.11 -2.55 -9.83
N LEU A 11 -0.16 -1.60 -9.88
CA LEU A 11 1.25 -1.90 -10.13
C LEU A 11 1.82 -2.86 -9.08
N VAL A 12 1.61 -2.58 -7.79
CA VAL A 12 2.14 -3.44 -6.70
C VAL A 12 1.36 -4.75 -6.51
N GLN A 13 0.27 -4.94 -7.23
CA GLN A 13 -0.52 -6.17 -7.21
C GLN A 13 -0.49 -6.90 -8.57
N ALA A 14 0.33 -6.43 -9.50
CA ALA A 14 0.48 -7.03 -10.83
C ALA A 14 0.85 -8.52 -10.74
N GLY A 15 0.17 -9.34 -11.53
CA GLY A 15 0.36 -10.80 -11.55
C GLY A 15 -0.34 -11.57 -10.43
N GLN A 16 -1.07 -10.89 -9.52
CA GLN A 16 -1.81 -11.52 -8.42
C GLN A 16 -3.30 -11.17 -8.44
N THR A 17 -3.65 -10.16 -9.21
CA THR A 17 -4.96 -9.52 -9.18
C THR A 17 -5.57 -9.54 -10.57
N ASP A 18 -6.80 -9.98 -10.67
CA ASP A 18 -7.62 -9.88 -11.87
C ASP A 18 -8.39 -8.56 -11.86
N ILE A 19 -8.43 -7.91 -13.02
CA ILE A 19 -9.08 -6.61 -13.21
C ILE A 19 -10.15 -6.74 -14.29
N THR A 20 -11.40 -6.43 -13.91
CA THR A 20 -12.51 -6.33 -14.86
C THR A 20 -12.95 -4.87 -14.97
N HIS A 21 -12.98 -4.36 -16.21
CA HIS A 21 -13.42 -3.01 -16.51
C HIS A 21 -14.88 -2.99 -16.95
N TYR A 22 -15.66 -2.09 -16.34
CA TYR A 22 -17.00 -1.69 -16.75
C TYR A 22 -16.99 -0.20 -17.09
N ASP A 23 -18.06 0.30 -17.69
CA ASP A 23 -18.16 1.73 -18.08
C ASP A 23 -18.13 2.67 -16.85
N ASP A 24 -18.69 2.22 -15.73
CA ASP A 24 -18.89 3.01 -14.50
C ASP A 24 -17.97 2.58 -13.34
N ARG A 25 -17.22 1.50 -13.48
CA ARG A 25 -16.39 0.95 -12.39
C ARG A 25 -15.32 -0.04 -12.85
N ILE A 26 -14.39 -0.27 -11.97
CA ILE A 26 -13.38 -1.33 -12.06
C ILE A 26 -13.63 -2.31 -10.90
N VAL A 27 -13.67 -3.61 -11.21
CA VAL A 27 -13.71 -4.67 -10.21
C VAL A 27 -12.34 -5.31 -10.12
N GLN A 28 -11.79 -5.30 -8.93
CA GLN A 28 -10.50 -5.88 -8.61
C GLN A 28 -10.70 -7.11 -7.74
N THR A 29 -10.09 -8.23 -8.12
CA THR A 29 -10.11 -9.48 -7.36
C THR A 29 -8.71 -10.05 -7.20
N THR A 30 -8.42 -10.59 -6.02
CA THR A 30 -7.18 -11.33 -5.74
C THR A 30 -7.58 -12.73 -5.29
N PRO A 31 -7.73 -13.69 -6.24
CA PRO A 31 -8.33 -15.00 -5.95
C PRO A 31 -7.62 -15.79 -4.85
N ASP A 32 -6.28 -15.72 -4.82
CA ASP A 32 -5.47 -16.42 -3.82
C ASP A 32 -5.46 -15.73 -2.44
N GLU A 33 -6.03 -14.53 -2.32
CA GLU A 33 -6.04 -13.69 -1.13
C GLU A 33 -7.43 -13.11 -0.86
N PRO A 34 -8.47 -13.93 -0.64
CA PRO A 34 -9.86 -13.46 -0.51
C PRO A 34 -10.07 -12.52 0.68
N ASN A 35 -9.21 -12.60 1.70
CA ASN A 35 -9.25 -11.73 2.89
C ASN A 35 -8.44 -10.43 2.73
N PHE A 36 -7.81 -10.20 1.59
CA PHE A 36 -7.14 -8.95 1.29
C PHE A 36 -8.13 -7.91 0.77
N TRP A 37 -8.69 -7.09 1.64
CA TRP A 37 -9.79 -6.15 1.32
C TRP A 37 -9.45 -5.21 0.18
N PHE A 38 -8.28 -4.56 0.23
CA PHE A 38 -7.82 -3.63 -0.81
C PHE A 38 -7.36 -4.33 -2.10
N GLY A 39 -7.30 -5.64 -2.12
CA GLY A 39 -7.11 -6.47 -3.31
C GLY A 39 -8.41 -7.02 -3.88
N ASN A 40 -9.52 -6.92 -3.12
CA ASN A 40 -10.85 -7.38 -3.51
C ASN A 40 -11.84 -6.23 -3.30
N ARG A 41 -11.91 -5.32 -4.26
CA ARG A 41 -12.67 -4.06 -4.15
C ARG A 41 -13.33 -3.66 -5.46
N VAL A 42 -14.29 -2.76 -5.35
CA VAL A 42 -14.92 -2.07 -6.48
C VAL A 42 -14.50 -0.60 -6.45
N ILE A 43 -14.01 -0.09 -7.58
CA ILE A 43 -13.58 1.29 -7.75
C ILE A 43 -14.51 1.96 -8.74
N PHE A 44 -15.35 2.90 -8.28
CA PHE A 44 -16.32 3.61 -9.11
C PHE A 44 -15.70 4.81 -9.82
N SER A 45 -16.27 5.16 -10.98
CA SER A 45 -15.85 6.31 -11.79
C SER A 45 -16.63 7.58 -11.50
N ASP A 46 -17.80 7.46 -10.86
CA ASP A 46 -18.71 8.55 -10.52
C ASP A 46 -18.79 8.77 -9.00
N PRO A 47 -19.05 9.99 -8.53
CA PRO A 47 -19.21 10.28 -7.11
C PRO A 47 -20.35 9.47 -6.47
N PRO A 48 -20.26 9.15 -5.17
CA PRO A 48 -21.28 8.38 -4.49
C PRO A 48 -22.56 9.22 -4.30
N THR A 49 -23.71 8.62 -4.64
CA THR A 49 -25.02 9.23 -4.44
C THR A 49 -25.93 8.44 -3.49
N ASP A 50 -25.76 7.11 -3.45
CA ASP A 50 -26.54 6.19 -2.64
C ASP A 50 -25.67 5.00 -2.18
N ALA A 51 -25.39 4.98 -0.87
CA ALA A 51 -24.55 3.92 -0.29
C ALA A 51 -25.15 2.54 -0.41
N ALA A 52 -26.48 2.39 -0.30
CA ALA A 52 -27.13 1.09 -0.37
C ALA A 52 -26.99 0.48 -1.78
N LEU A 53 -27.13 1.32 -2.82
CA LEU A 53 -26.92 0.88 -4.21
C LEU A 53 -25.48 0.46 -4.47
N LEU A 54 -24.50 1.23 -3.96
CA LEU A 54 -23.07 0.93 -4.13
C LEU A 54 -22.65 -0.34 -3.38
N ILE A 55 -23.14 -0.55 -2.16
CA ILE A 55 -22.92 -1.77 -1.39
C ILE A 55 -23.56 -2.98 -2.08
N ALA A 56 -24.77 -2.82 -2.58
CA ALA A 56 -25.45 -3.88 -3.34
C ALA A 56 -24.70 -4.22 -4.63
N GLN A 57 -24.14 -3.20 -5.32
CA GLN A 57 -23.30 -3.43 -6.50
C GLN A 57 -22.01 -4.16 -6.13
N PHE A 58 -21.35 -3.77 -5.04
CA PHE A 58 -20.17 -4.49 -4.53
C PHE A 58 -20.46 -5.99 -4.33
N HIS A 59 -21.57 -6.35 -3.70
CA HIS A 59 -21.94 -7.76 -3.46
C HIS A 59 -22.36 -8.51 -4.74
N ARG A 60 -22.86 -7.81 -5.76
CA ARG A 60 -23.10 -8.43 -7.08
C ARG A 60 -21.79 -8.75 -7.79
N ASP A 61 -20.81 -7.85 -7.72
CA ASP A 61 -19.52 -8.00 -8.39
C ASP A 61 -18.59 -8.97 -7.64
N LEU A 62 -18.69 -9.01 -6.33
CA LEU A 62 -17.86 -9.81 -5.42
C LEU A 62 -18.73 -10.64 -4.45
N PRO A 63 -19.52 -11.61 -4.96
CA PRO A 63 -20.51 -12.32 -4.15
C PRO A 63 -19.90 -13.18 -3.03
N ALA A 64 -18.64 -13.61 -3.16
CA ALA A 64 -17.94 -14.40 -2.15
C ALA A 64 -17.25 -13.55 -1.07
N ALA A 65 -17.17 -12.23 -1.26
CA ALA A 65 -16.49 -11.36 -0.30
C ALA A 65 -17.29 -11.22 1.00
N ARG A 66 -16.62 -11.44 2.13
CA ARG A 66 -17.18 -11.24 3.49
C ARG A 66 -17.03 -9.83 4.00
N HIS A 67 -16.20 -9.03 3.36
CA HIS A 67 -15.95 -7.62 3.62
C HIS A 67 -16.70 -6.74 2.63
N VAL A 68 -16.61 -5.44 2.80
CA VAL A 68 -16.93 -4.45 1.77
C VAL A 68 -15.73 -3.53 1.62
N CYS A 69 -15.30 -3.27 0.39
CA CYS A 69 -14.25 -2.30 0.09
C CYS A 69 -14.59 -1.58 -1.22
N ILE A 70 -14.88 -0.29 -1.12
CA ILE A 70 -15.30 0.58 -2.22
C ILE A 70 -14.34 1.76 -2.29
N GLY A 71 -13.91 2.12 -3.49
CA GLY A 71 -13.10 3.30 -3.76
C GLY A 71 -13.68 4.11 -4.93
N TRP A 72 -13.09 5.27 -5.19
CA TRP A 72 -13.48 6.15 -6.30
C TRP A 72 -12.25 6.59 -7.08
N ASP A 73 -12.23 6.33 -8.39
CA ASP A 73 -11.18 6.83 -9.31
C ASP A 73 -11.37 8.34 -9.61
N ILE A 74 -11.57 9.10 -8.53
CA ILE A 74 -11.82 10.53 -8.53
C ILE A 74 -10.85 11.17 -7.52
N PRO A 75 -9.70 11.68 -7.97
CA PRO A 75 -8.78 12.43 -7.12
C PRO A 75 -9.49 13.60 -6.44
N ASP A 76 -9.13 13.84 -5.18
CA ASP A 76 -9.59 14.98 -4.38
C ASP A 76 -11.12 15.04 -4.17
N LEU A 77 -11.79 13.87 -4.21
CA LEU A 77 -13.19 13.77 -3.84
C LEU A 77 -13.39 14.25 -2.39
N PRO A 78 -14.37 15.14 -2.10
CA PRO A 78 -14.55 15.68 -0.76
C PRO A 78 -14.93 14.60 0.27
N LEU A 79 -14.12 14.46 1.32
CA LEU A 79 -14.32 13.46 2.39
C LEU A 79 -15.70 13.60 3.05
N GLU A 80 -16.15 14.85 3.30
CA GLU A 80 -17.42 15.14 3.95
C GLU A 80 -18.63 14.65 3.12
N GLU A 81 -18.55 14.76 1.80
CA GLU A 81 -19.61 14.29 0.89
C GLU A 81 -19.77 12.78 0.97
N VAL A 82 -18.65 12.05 0.87
CA VAL A 82 -18.66 10.59 0.97
C VAL A 82 -19.10 10.14 2.36
N THR A 83 -18.59 10.78 3.41
CA THR A 83 -18.96 10.45 4.80
C THR A 83 -20.47 10.59 5.01
N ARG A 84 -21.08 11.67 4.48
CA ARG A 84 -22.53 11.88 4.58
C ARG A 84 -23.34 10.78 3.87
N VAL A 85 -22.89 10.35 2.68
CA VAL A 85 -23.57 9.30 1.91
C VAL A 85 -23.51 7.96 2.65
N PHE A 86 -22.39 7.67 3.33
CA PHE A 86 -22.19 6.40 4.03
C PHE A 86 -22.56 6.44 5.53
N GLU A 87 -23.12 7.53 6.01
CA GLU A 87 -23.59 7.63 7.40
C GLU A 87 -24.60 6.52 7.73
N GLY A 88 -24.45 5.89 8.89
CA GLY A 88 -25.34 4.81 9.35
C GLY A 88 -25.14 3.44 8.65
N THR A 89 -24.28 3.31 7.65
CA THR A 89 -24.05 2.01 6.95
C THR A 89 -23.13 1.06 7.70
N GLY A 90 -22.40 1.55 8.71
CA GLY A 90 -21.37 0.80 9.42
C GLY A 90 -20.07 0.60 8.63
N LEU A 91 -19.91 1.24 7.47
CA LEU A 91 -18.64 1.34 6.78
C LEU A 91 -17.80 2.47 7.38
N ARG A 92 -16.47 2.23 7.48
CA ARG A 92 -15.51 3.29 7.76
C ARG A 92 -15.20 4.01 6.46
N VAL A 93 -15.20 5.34 6.49
CA VAL A 93 -14.77 6.18 5.38
C VAL A 93 -13.43 6.78 5.76
N GLU A 94 -12.40 6.51 4.98
CA GLU A 94 -11.04 6.96 5.23
C GLU A 94 -10.45 7.64 4.01
N GLN A 95 -9.64 8.68 4.28
CA GLN A 95 -8.89 9.39 3.25
C GLN A 95 -7.42 8.99 3.31
N GLY A 96 -6.86 8.70 2.14
CA GLY A 96 -5.44 8.50 1.90
C GLY A 96 -4.81 9.71 1.25
N ASP A 97 -3.56 10.01 1.61
CA ASP A 97 -2.69 10.97 0.94
C ASP A 97 -1.80 10.24 -0.05
N THR A 98 -1.92 10.54 -1.32
CA THR A 98 -0.97 10.09 -2.34
C THR A 98 0.06 11.17 -2.58
N LEU A 99 1.29 10.86 -2.26
CA LEU A 99 2.42 11.78 -2.33
C LEU A 99 3.34 11.38 -3.50
N ALA A 100 3.77 12.37 -4.28
CA ALA A 100 4.67 12.18 -5.41
C ALA A 100 5.99 12.94 -5.22
N LEU A 101 7.09 12.36 -5.70
CA LEU A 101 8.39 13.00 -5.70
C LEU A 101 8.66 13.61 -7.07
N ARG A 102 8.39 14.91 -7.20
CA ARG A 102 8.65 15.67 -8.45
C ARG A 102 10.03 16.31 -8.48
N GLY A 103 10.61 16.56 -7.32
CA GLY A 103 11.96 17.11 -7.13
C GLY A 103 12.99 16.07 -6.72
N ALA A 104 14.05 16.52 -6.07
CA ALA A 104 15.09 15.65 -5.51
C ALA A 104 14.66 15.08 -4.15
N LEU A 105 14.87 13.78 -3.94
CA LEU A 105 14.73 13.18 -2.63
C LEU A 105 15.80 13.74 -1.68
N ARG A 106 15.41 14.17 -0.49
CA ARG A 106 16.35 14.57 0.56
C ARG A 106 17.16 13.36 1.00
N ARG A 107 18.45 13.38 0.73
CA ARG A 107 19.35 12.28 1.07
C ARG A 107 19.51 12.13 2.57
N ALA A 108 19.52 10.89 3.03
CA ALA A 108 19.78 10.51 4.42
C ALA A 108 20.89 9.47 4.46
N PRO A 109 21.86 9.61 5.38
CA PRO A 109 22.92 8.61 5.56
C PRO A 109 22.32 7.31 6.14
N VAL A 110 23.01 6.20 5.86
CA VAL A 110 22.76 4.96 6.58
C VAL A 110 23.24 5.14 8.01
N PRO A 111 22.43 4.82 9.04
CA PRO A 111 22.85 4.94 10.43
C PRO A 111 24.12 4.13 10.74
N GLU A 112 24.94 4.63 11.65
CA GLU A 112 26.19 3.98 12.07
C GLU A 112 25.93 2.54 12.55
N GLY A 113 26.80 1.62 12.12
CA GLY A 113 26.69 0.18 12.43
C GLY A 113 25.57 -0.55 11.71
N ALA A 114 24.82 0.14 10.85
CA ALA A 114 23.77 -0.44 10.03
C ALA A 114 24.21 -0.58 8.56
N TRP A 115 23.51 -1.44 7.82
CA TRP A 115 23.69 -1.64 6.39
C TRP A 115 22.40 -1.96 5.69
N ILE A 116 22.29 -1.61 4.42
CA ILE A 116 21.09 -1.83 3.60
C ILE A 116 21.43 -2.87 2.54
N ARG A 117 20.55 -3.84 2.39
CA ARG A 117 20.56 -4.79 1.28
C ARG A 117 19.15 -5.21 0.87
N SER A 118 19.04 -5.79 -0.31
CA SER A 118 17.83 -6.52 -0.69
C SER A 118 17.65 -7.77 0.17
N PHE A 119 16.41 -8.20 0.33
CA PHE A 119 16.10 -9.48 0.97
C PHE A 119 16.64 -10.63 0.13
N SER A 120 17.27 -11.59 0.79
CA SER A 120 17.95 -12.73 0.14
C SER A 120 17.72 -14.05 0.85
N SER A 121 17.06 -14.06 2.00
CA SER A 121 16.88 -15.26 2.81
C SER A 121 15.46 -15.40 3.36
N PRO A 122 15.01 -16.63 3.65
CA PRO A 122 13.75 -16.85 4.37
C PRO A 122 13.71 -16.15 5.74
N SER A 123 14.87 -15.93 6.38
CA SER A 123 14.96 -15.23 7.66
C SER A 123 14.57 -13.76 7.51
N ASP A 124 14.91 -13.11 6.40
CA ASP A 124 14.54 -11.71 6.15
C ASP A 124 13.03 -11.56 6.11
N TRP A 125 12.36 -12.44 5.36
CA TRP A 125 10.90 -12.45 5.25
C TRP A 125 10.19 -12.74 6.58
N ARG A 126 10.73 -13.70 7.39
CA ARG A 126 10.17 -13.97 8.72
C ARG A 126 10.29 -12.77 9.65
N GLN A 127 11.44 -12.06 9.63
CA GLN A 127 11.62 -10.86 10.45
C GLN A 127 10.69 -9.72 10.00
N SER A 128 10.52 -9.53 8.69
CA SER A 128 9.57 -8.57 8.12
C SER A 128 8.13 -8.88 8.55
N ALA A 129 7.71 -10.14 8.43
CA ALA A 129 6.38 -10.58 8.88
C ALA A 129 6.18 -10.36 10.38
N ALA A 130 7.20 -10.60 11.22
CA ALA A 130 7.12 -10.33 12.66
C ALA A 130 6.92 -8.83 12.96
N ILE A 131 7.59 -7.94 12.24
CA ILE A 131 7.37 -6.49 12.37
C ILE A 131 5.94 -6.12 11.93
N ALA A 132 5.49 -6.63 10.79
CA ALA A 132 4.15 -6.38 10.27
C ALA A 132 3.06 -6.89 11.23
N LYS A 133 3.25 -8.08 11.82
CA LYS A 133 2.31 -8.67 12.80
C LYS A 133 2.02 -7.70 13.95
N VAL A 134 3.05 -7.07 14.53
CA VAL A 134 2.89 -6.10 15.63
C VAL A 134 2.05 -4.89 15.21
N HIS A 135 2.15 -4.45 13.96
CA HIS A 135 1.33 -3.35 13.43
C HIS A 135 -0.13 -3.77 13.25
N HIS A 136 -0.36 -4.90 12.58
CA HIS A 136 -1.72 -5.38 12.23
C HIS A 136 -2.50 -5.96 13.43
N MET A 137 -1.85 -6.43 14.47
CA MET A 137 -2.55 -6.86 15.70
C MET A 137 -3.39 -5.74 16.34
N LYS A 138 -3.06 -4.48 16.05
CA LYS A 138 -3.84 -3.31 16.49
C LYS A 138 -5.16 -3.16 15.73
N ASP A 139 -5.26 -3.80 14.56
CA ASP A 139 -6.44 -3.72 13.68
C ASP A 139 -7.53 -4.75 14.07
N GLY A 140 -7.24 -5.62 15.06
CA GLY A 140 -8.23 -6.55 15.65
C GLY A 140 -8.46 -7.82 14.82
N LEU A 141 -7.59 -8.17 13.88
CA LEU A 141 -7.65 -9.43 13.15
C LEU A 141 -7.29 -10.62 14.04
N PRO A 142 -7.96 -11.78 13.91
CA PRO A 142 -7.57 -13.01 14.57
C PRO A 142 -6.13 -13.39 14.21
N GLU A 143 -5.33 -13.81 15.20
CA GLU A 143 -3.90 -14.07 15.00
C GLU A 143 -3.60 -15.09 13.90
N ALA A 144 -4.36 -16.18 13.85
CA ALA A 144 -4.19 -17.23 12.83
C ALA A 144 -4.47 -16.74 11.40
N GLU A 145 -5.48 -15.87 11.23
CA GLU A 145 -5.79 -15.26 9.93
C GLU A 145 -4.69 -14.29 9.51
N LEU A 146 -4.17 -13.51 10.47
CA LEU A 146 -3.08 -12.59 10.22
C LEU A 146 -1.78 -13.33 9.83
N GLU A 147 -1.45 -14.44 10.48
CA GLU A 147 -0.28 -15.25 10.12
C GLU A 147 -0.39 -15.81 8.71
N THR A 148 -1.55 -16.35 8.34
CA THR A 148 -1.84 -16.83 7.00
C THR A 148 -1.70 -15.70 5.97
N TYR A 149 -2.30 -14.54 6.23
CA TYR A 149 -2.20 -13.38 5.37
C TYR A 149 -0.75 -12.92 5.16
N LEU A 150 0.04 -12.78 6.24
CA LEU A 150 1.43 -12.34 6.14
C LEU A 150 2.32 -13.36 5.42
N HIS A 151 2.03 -14.66 5.59
CA HIS A 151 2.73 -15.73 4.87
C HIS A 151 2.46 -15.64 3.37
N ASN A 152 1.21 -15.57 2.96
CA ASN A 152 0.81 -15.48 1.55
C ASN A 152 1.35 -14.21 0.91
N LYS A 153 1.27 -13.06 1.60
CA LYS A 153 1.88 -11.81 1.13
C LYS A 153 3.38 -11.93 0.90
N SER A 154 4.09 -12.68 1.75
CA SER A 154 5.52 -12.93 1.56
C SER A 154 5.78 -13.74 0.29
N ILE A 155 5.00 -14.79 0.03
CA ILE A 155 5.09 -15.61 -1.19
C ILE A 155 4.83 -14.76 -2.43
N SER A 156 3.74 -14.02 -2.42
CA SER A 156 3.33 -13.14 -3.52
C SER A 156 4.41 -12.11 -3.87
N ARG A 157 4.98 -11.45 -2.86
CA ARG A 157 6.07 -10.48 -3.04
C ARG A 157 7.33 -11.12 -3.60
N GLN A 158 7.69 -12.31 -3.17
CA GLN A 158 8.82 -13.06 -3.71
C GLN A 158 8.61 -13.42 -5.19
N ALA A 159 7.40 -13.84 -5.56
CA ALA A 159 7.05 -14.13 -6.95
C ALA A 159 7.15 -12.87 -7.83
N GLN A 160 6.65 -11.72 -7.36
CA GLN A 160 6.75 -10.45 -8.08
C GLN A 160 8.22 -10.02 -8.27
N ILE A 161 9.06 -10.16 -7.24
CA ILE A 161 10.50 -9.86 -7.32
C ILE A 161 11.19 -10.79 -8.32
N ALA A 162 10.88 -12.08 -8.28
CA ALA A 162 11.42 -13.06 -9.24
C ALA A 162 11.04 -12.75 -10.68
N ASN A 163 9.86 -12.14 -10.90
CA ASN A 163 9.38 -11.67 -12.20
C ASN A 163 9.91 -10.27 -12.59
N GLY A 164 10.80 -9.67 -11.79
CA GLY A 164 11.42 -8.39 -12.10
C GLY A 164 10.54 -7.16 -11.90
N LEU A 165 9.37 -7.30 -11.26
CA LEU A 165 8.41 -6.21 -11.05
C LEU A 165 8.84 -5.23 -9.95
N GLY A 166 9.73 -5.64 -9.07
CA GLY A 166 10.14 -4.85 -7.92
C GLY A 166 11.31 -5.45 -7.15
N GLN A 167 11.57 -4.89 -5.98
CA GLN A 167 12.57 -5.37 -5.03
C GLN A 167 12.14 -5.06 -3.60
N TRP A 168 12.66 -5.82 -2.64
CA TRP A 168 12.45 -5.61 -1.22
C TRP A 168 13.76 -5.33 -0.51
N TYR A 169 13.84 -4.23 0.21
CA TYR A 169 15.04 -3.79 0.93
C TYR A 169 14.83 -3.80 2.44
N GLY A 170 15.85 -4.22 3.16
CA GLY A 170 15.94 -4.10 4.60
C GLY A 170 17.18 -3.34 5.04
N LEU A 171 17.04 -2.64 6.16
CA LEU A 171 18.15 -2.08 6.92
C LEU A 171 18.38 -2.96 8.15
N PHE A 172 19.63 -3.38 8.33
CA PHE A 172 20.03 -4.35 9.35
C PHE A 172 21.10 -3.82 10.26
N TYR A 173 21.05 -4.22 11.54
CA TYR A 173 22.17 -4.18 12.48
C TYR A 173 22.62 -5.62 12.73
N GLY A 174 23.80 -6.00 12.23
CA GLY A 174 24.18 -7.42 12.12
C GLY A 174 23.12 -8.18 11.32
N ASN A 175 22.54 -9.24 11.89
CA ASN A 175 21.49 -10.05 11.26
C ASN A 175 20.06 -9.62 11.65
N ARG A 176 19.91 -8.57 12.44
CA ARG A 176 18.62 -8.10 12.95
C ARG A 176 18.04 -7.04 12.04
N LEU A 177 16.84 -7.29 11.50
CA LEU A 177 16.11 -6.36 10.68
C LEU A 177 15.57 -5.20 11.54
N ALA A 178 15.91 -3.98 11.18
CA ALA A 178 15.47 -2.77 11.86
C ALA A 178 14.31 -2.06 11.14
N GLY A 179 14.17 -2.29 9.85
CA GLY A 179 13.08 -1.80 9.02
C GLY A 179 13.23 -2.26 7.59
N ASP A 180 12.14 -2.25 6.86
CA ASP A 180 12.10 -2.68 5.47
C ASP A 180 11.02 -1.97 4.66
N MET A 181 11.10 -2.06 3.36
CA MET A 181 10.10 -1.63 2.40
C MET A 181 10.29 -2.31 1.05
N GLY A 182 9.20 -2.46 0.31
CA GLY A 182 9.19 -2.81 -1.10
C GLY A 182 9.27 -1.59 -1.99
N ILE A 183 9.77 -1.78 -3.21
CA ILE A 183 9.78 -0.81 -4.28
C ILE A 183 9.43 -1.52 -5.60
N PHE A 184 8.43 -1.03 -6.30
CA PHE A 184 7.93 -1.57 -7.56
C PHE A 184 7.91 -0.49 -8.61
N HIS A 185 8.02 -0.85 -9.88
CA HIS A 185 8.02 0.11 -10.96
C HIS A 185 7.48 -0.47 -12.27
N ASP A 186 6.97 0.42 -13.10
CA ASP A 186 6.88 0.28 -14.54
C ASP A 186 7.62 1.45 -15.21
N ASP A 187 7.40 1.69 -16.50
CA ASP A 187 8.05 2.78 -17.25
C ASP A 187 7.55 4.18 -16.83
N ARG A 188 6.42 4.27 -16.14
CA ARG A 188 5.72 5.52 -15.79
C ARG A 188 5.73 5.84 -14.31
N LEU A 189 5.63 4.83 -13.46
CA LEU A 189 5.40 4.95 -12.03
C LEU A 189 6.41 4.11 -11.23
N ILE A 190 6.77 4.62 -10.06
CA ILE A 190 7.49 3.89 -9.01
C ILE A 190 6.63 3.94 -7.76
N ARG A 191 6.36 2.81 -7.11
CA ARG A 191 5.59 2.76 -5.87
C ARG A 191 6.42 2.17 -4.74
N TYR A 192 6.52 2.90 -3.64
CA TYR A 192 6.97 2.39 -2.35
C TYR A 192 5.85 1.60 -1.68
N GLN A 193 6.17 0.45 -1.11
CA GLN A 193 5.20 -0.49 -0.57
C GLN A 193 5.57 -0.96 0.83
N SER A 194 4.59 -1.01 1.73
CA SER A 194 4.71 -1.59 3.09
C SER A 194 5.93 -1.09 3.87
N VAL A 195 6.03 0.23 3.99
CA VAL A 195 7.13 0.88 4.72
C VAL A 195 6.98 0.63 6.22
N GLN A 196 7.94 -0.04 6.81
CA GLN A 196 7.88 -0.36 8.24
C GLN A 196 9.22 -0.24 8.95
N THR A 197 9.15 0.06 10.26
CA THR A 197 10.32 0.14 11.14
C THR A 197 9.98 -0.53 12.46
N HIS A 198 10.83 -1.46 12.87
CA HIS A 198 10.74 -2.16 14.15
C HIS A 198 10.78 -1.14 15.30
N GLU A 199 9.91 -1.27 16.29
CA GLU A 199 9.71 -0.29 17.37
C GLU A 199 10.99 0.10 18.09
N ALA A 200 11.84 -0.87 18.42
CA ALA A 200 13.11 -0.64 19.11
C ALA A 200 14.14 0.19 18.30
N PHE A 201 13.90 0.38 16.99
CA PHE A 201 14.81 1.12 16.10
C PHE A 201 14.19 2.41 15.54
N ARG A 202 12.98 2.80 15.98
CA ARG A 202 12.36 4.06 15.55
C ARG A 202 13.20 5.27 15.89
N ARG A 203 12.99 6.38 15.14
CA ARG A 203 13.66 7.67 15.33
C ARG A 203 15.17 7.66 15.08
N ARG A 204 15.70 6.67 14.35
CA ARG A 204 17.12 6.53 13.99
C ARG A 204 17.41 6.76 12.51
N GLY A 205 16.51 7.39 11.74
CA GLY A 205 16.72 7.69 10.32
C GLY A 205 16.53 6.51 9.36
N ILE A 206 16.11 5.32 9.84
CA ILE A 206 16.02 4.07 9.07
C ILE A 206 15.13 4.22 7.84
N CYS A 207 13.92 4.73 8.01
CA CYS A 207 12.99 4.92 6.90
C CYS A 207 13.57 5.85 5.83
N ALA A 208 14.18 6.98 6.23
CA ALA A 208 14.77 7.92 5.29
C ALA A 208 15.94 7.33 4.49
N ALA A 209 16.80 6.52 5.13
CA ALA A 209 17.89 5.81 4.45
C ALA A 209 17.36 4.76 3.46
N LEU A 210 16.33 4.00 3.85
CA LEU A 210 15.68 3.02 2.97
C LEU A 210 15.00 3.68 1.78
N LEU A 211 14.30 4.83 1.96
CA LEU A 211 13.72 5.59 0.85
C LEU A 211 14.78 5.93 -0.22
N CYS A 212 15.99 6.33 0.21
CA CYS A 212 17.09 6.64 -0.70
C CYS A 212 17.55 5.39 -1.47
N ALA A 213 17.84 4.30 -0.78
CA ALA A 213 18.33 3.08 -1.41
C ALA A 213 17.32 2.48 -2.39
N CYS A 214 16.04 2.47 -2.02
CA CYS A 214 14.95 2.01 -2.88
C CYS A 214 14.81 2.89 -4.14
N LEU A 215 14.89 4.23 -3.99
CA LEU A 215 14.81 5.12 -5.13
C LEU A 215 15.99 4.94 -6.09
N ASP A 216 17.20 4.79 -5.57
CA ASP A 216 18.40 4.60 -6.40
C ASP A 216 18.26 3.33 -7.24
N TRP A 217 17.78 2.24 -6.66
CA TRP A 217 17.50 1.01 -7.37
C TRP A 217 16.42 1.20 -8.45
N ALA A 218 15.29 1.82 -8.12
CA ALA A 218 14.18 2.02 -9.06
C ALA A 218 14.58 2.97 -10.21
N ARG A 219 15.30 4.06 -9.92
CA ARG A 219 15.79 5.00 -10.91
C ARG A 219 16.80 4.40 -11.89
N SER A 220 17.56 3.39 -11.48
CA SER A 220 18.45 2.67 -12.38
C SER A 220 17.70 1.86 -13.45
N ARG A 221 16.41 1.58 -13.26
CA ARG A 221 15.52 0.80 -14.14
C ARG A 221 14.48 1.64 -14.86
N ALA A 222 13.89 2.57 -14.13
CA ALA A 222 12.85 3.46 -14.62
C ALA A 222 13.22 4.94 -14.32
N PRO A 223 14.22 5.52 -15.02
CA PRO A 223 14.81 6.82 -14.69
C PRO A 223 13.82 7.99 -14.78
N LYS A 224 12.78 7.86 -15.61
CA LYS A 224 11.76 8.89 -15.83
C LYS A 224 10.46 8.66 -15.09
N ALA A 225 10.29 7.49 -14.45
CA ALA A 225 9.06 7.14 -13.76
C ALA A 225 8.86 8.03 -12.52
N LEU A 226 7.61 8.40 -12.24
CA LEU A 226 7.23 9.22 -11.09
C LEU A 226 7.21 8.38 -9.82
N PRO A 227 8.04 8.68 -8.79
CA PRO A 227 7.95 8.00 -7.51
C PRO A 227 6.73 8.44 -6.72
N VAL A 228 5.96 7.46 -6.24
CA VAL A 228 4.72 7.63 -5.50
C VAL A 228 4.80 6.85 -4.19
N ILE A 229 4.30 7.45 -3.12
CA ILE A 229 4.13 6.81 -1.82
C ILE A 229 2.77 7.22 -1.25
N VAL A 230 2.08 6.28 -0.61
CA VAL A 230 0.77 6.51 -0.01
C VAL A 230 0.88 6.46 1.51
N ALA A 231 0.16 7.33 2.17
CA ALA A 231 0.05 7.37 3.62
C ALA A 231 -1.38 7.69 4.03
N GLN A 232 -1.78 7.25 5.20
CA GLN A 232 -3.01 7.74 5.81
C GLN A 232 -2.90 9.25 6.03
N ALA A 233 -3.96 9.99 5.79
CA ALA A 233 -4.01 11.42 6.00
C ALA A 233 -3.58 11.80 7.43
N ASP A 234 -2.84 12.89 7.58
CA ASP A 234 -2.32 13.44 8.85
C ASP A 234 -1.43 12.48 9.67
N SER A 235 -0.94 11.39 9.07
CA SER A 235 -0.09 10.42 9.74
C SER A 235 1.34 10.89 9.95
N ASP A 236 2.05 10.26 10.90
CA ASP A 236 3.50 10.43 11.08
C ASP A 236 4.29 10.04 9.82
N ALA A 237 3.82 9.01 9.13
CA ALA A 237 4.40 8.55 7.86
C ALA A 237 4.31 9.64 6.79
N GLY A 238 3.12 10.23 6.58
CA GLY A 238 2.92 11.32 5.64
C GLY A 238 3.81 12.53 5.95
N ARG A 239 3.95 12.90 7.23
CA ARG A 239 4.86 13.97 7.66
C ARG A 239 6.33 13.66 7.37
N LEU A 240 6.74 12.39 7.53
CA LEU A 240 8.10 11.93 7.20
C LEU A 240 8.35 12.03 5.69
N TYR A 241 7.41 11.57 4.87
CA TYR A 241 7.57 11.60 3.42
C TYR A 241 7.63 13.03 2.87
N ARG A 242 6.80 13.95 3.39
CA ARG A 242 6.89 15.37 3.04
C ARG A 242 8.26 15.96 3.40
N ARG A 243 8.82 15.63 4.58
CA ARG A 243 10.18 16.04 4.95
C ARG A 243 11.26 15.44 4.04
N ALA A 244 11.01 14.27 3.46
CA ALA A 244 11.93 13.65 2.50
C ALA A 244 11.87 14.28 1.10
N GLY A 245 10.89 15.15 0.84
CA GLY A 245 10.76 15.88 -0.44
C GLY A 245 9.56 15.45 -1.28
N PHE A 246 8.72 14.54 -0.79
CA PHE A 246 7.45 14.21 -1.44
C PHE A 246 6.43 15.33 -1.22
N GLU A 247 5.60 15.57 -2.22
CA GLU A 247 4.53 16.56 -2.20
C GLU A 247 3.19 15.85 -2.36
N LEU A 248 2.12 16.39 -1.75
CA LEU A 248 0.77 15.88 -1.96
C LEU A 248 0.41 16.03 -3.44
N ALA A 249 0.06 14.92 -4.07
CA ALA A 249 -0.34 14.88 -5.47
C ALA A 249 -1.86 14.80 -5.61
N GLU A 250 -2.50 14.03 -4.74
CA GLU A 250 -3.95 13.85 -4.67
C GLU A 250 -4.34 13.25 -3.31
N THR A 251 -5.61 13.35 -2.98
CA THR A 251 -6.25 12.55 -1.94
C THR A 251 -7.20 11.53 -2.56
N THR A 252 -7.36 10.39 -1.91
CA THR A 252 -8.31 9.35 -2.33
C THR A 252 -9.16 8.92 -1.15
N ILE A 253 -10.36 8.42 -1.43
CA ILE A 253 -11.28 7.96 -0.40
C ILE A 253 -11.61 6.49 -0.63
N SER A 254 -11.68 5.74 0.46
CA SER A 254 -12.21 4.39 0.50
C SER A 254 -13.26 4.27 1.59
N ALA A 255 -14.35 3.56 1.29
CA ALA A 255 -15.35 3.14 2.26
C ALA A 255 -15.25 1.63 2.43
N TYR A 256 -14.98 1.16 3.66
CA TYR A 256 -14.76 -0.26 3.87
C TYR A 256 -15.29 -0.75 5.22
N ARG A 257 -15.56 -2.04 5.26
CA ARG A 257 -15.88 -2.79 6.47
C ARG A 257 -15.19 -4.15 6.42
N PRO A 258 -14.36 -4.48 7.45
CA PRO A 258 -13.75 -5.80 7.58
C PRO A 258 -14.77 -6.94 7.55
N SER A 259 -14.33 -8.15 7.19
CA SER A 259 -15.08 -9.37 7.45
C SER A 259 -15.33 -9.51 8.95
N ARG A 260 -16.57 -9.83 9.32
CA ARG A 260 -16.93 -10.18 10.70
C ARG A 260 -16.61 -11.63 10.97
#